data_68c96a5dfd8625cf47560e1ef0a06146
#
_entry.id   68c96a5dfd8625cf47560e1ef0a06146
#
_cell.length_a   1.000
_cell.length_b   1.000
_cell.length_c   1.000
_cell.angle_alpha   90.00
_cell.angle_beta   90.00
_cell.angle_gamma   90.00
#
_symmetry.space_group_name_H-M   'P 1'
#
loop_
_entity.id
_entity.type
_entity.pdbx_description
1 polymer ?
#
loop_
_entity_poly.entity_id
_entity_poly.type
_entity_poly.pdbx_seq_one_letter_code
_entity_poly.pdbx_strand_id
1 'polypeptide(L)'
;MDKAFTVSLCNPDKDTYVTLELPADPYAVLDAWERLRPAPDTRVEWEMEDYGEFPILFPSLQSGEGFPALNALAERLASLDSRQRTAFEGLVRLESSRSGVIPLHTFTALSEQAEHCHVVPEATDDASLGRVYAANGSIPEVKDVPDKVFELLDFQLLGRRVRQTEGGVFTRQGYVVPDGNWKPAQGQEPRSAPEAPTGFFRLELRLGEERAELTLPAGQELVEV
;
A
#
# COMPACT_ATOMS: atom_id res chain seq x y z
N MET A 1 9.71 -11.89 6.68
CA MET A 1 8.66 -10.93 6.29
C MET A 1 8.10 -11.42 4.97
N ASP A 2 6.80 -11.38 4.79
CA ASP A 2 6.23 -11.79 3.51
C ASP A 2 6.59 -10.73 2.45
N LYS A 3 6.95 -11.22 1.25
CA LYS A 3 7.26 -10.38 0.10
C LYS A 3 5.98 -9.68 -0.37
N ALA A 4 6.02 -8.36 -0.53
CA ALA A 4 4.92 -7.61 -1.12
C ALA A 4 5.05 -7.54 -2.65
N PHE A 5 6.22 -7.11 -3.15
CA PHE A 5 6.51 -6.99 -4.59
C PHE A 5 8.03 -7.00 -4.86
N THR A 6 8.41 -7.00 -6.13
CA THR A 6 9.81 -6.95 -6.57
C THR A 6 10.06 -5.74 -7.43
N VAL A 7 11.20 -5.10 -7.25
CA VAL A 7 11.63 -3.95 -8.04
C VAL A 7 13.03 -4.14 -8.60
N SER A 8 13.31 -3.50 -9.71
CA SER A 8 14.65 -3.26 -10.22
C SER A 8 15.08 -1.85 -9.84
N LEU A 9 16.19 -1.75 -9.13
CA LEU A 9 16.84 -0.46 -8.84
C LEU A 9 17.84 -0.16 -9.93
N CYS A 10 17.84 1.07 -10.43
CA CYS A 10 18.71 1.53 -11.52
C CYS A 10 19.58 2.69 -11.06
N ASN A 11 20.88 2.59 -11.36
CA ASN A 11 21.77 3.75 -11.39
C ASN A 11 21.86 4.27 -12.83
N PRO A 12 21.19 5.37 -13.18
CA PRO A 12 21.13 5.85 -14.55
C PRO A 12 22.49 6.32 -15.09
N ASP A 13 23.41 6.74 -14.20
CA ASP A 13 24.75 7.20 -14.63
C ASP A 13 25.64 6.06 -15.11
N LYS A 14 25.39 4.83 -14.65
CA LYS A 14 26.23 3.65 -14.93
C LYS A 14 25.51 2.53 -15.68
N ASP A 15 24.21 2.71 -15.95
CA ASP A 15 23.36 1.68 -16.55
C ASP A 15 23.48 0.35 -15.81
N THR A 16 23.49 0.41 -14.46
CA THR A 16 23.57 -0.76 -13.58
C THR A 16 22.26 -0.99 -12.86
N TYR A 17 21.87 -2.25 -12.77
CA TYR A 17 20.58 -2.68 -12.21
C TYR A 17 20.77 -3.68 -11.10
N VAL A 18 19.93 -3.61 -10.07
CA VAL A 18 19.87 -4.59 -8.99
C VAL A 18 18.42 -4.88 -8.64
N THR A 19 17.99 -6.12 -8.81
CA THR A 19 16.65 -6.56 -8.40
C THR A 19 16.59 -6.75 -6.89
N LEU A 20 15.52 -6.27 -6.26
CA LEU A 20 15.30 -6.32 -4.82
C LEU A 20 13.86 -6.72 -4.51
N GLU A 21 13.71 -7.68 -3.61
CA GLU A 21 12.39 -8.04 -3.06
C GLU A 21 12.02 -7.08 -1.92
N LEU A 22 10.80 -6.57 -1.93
CA LEU A 22 10.34 -5.62 -0.92
C LEU A 22 9.23 -6.23 -0.04
N PRO A 23 9.19 -5.93 1.25
CA PRO A 23 10.11 -5.04 1.97
C PRO A 23 11.51 -5.64 2.11
N ALA A 24 12.51 -4.80 1.87
CA ALA A 24 13.91 -5.17 1.99
C ALA A 24 14.46 -4.77 3.36
N ASP A 25 15.21 -5.68 3.98
CA ASP A 25 15.91 -5.34 5.20
C ASP A 25 17.12 -4.40 4.96
N PRO A 26 17.63 -3.72 5.99
CA PRO A 26 18.72 -2.74 5.84
C PRO A 26 19.99 -3.32 5.19
N TYR A 27 20.31 -4.60 5.41
CA TYR A 27 21.49 -5.23 4.82
C TYR A 27 21.33 -5.50 3.33
N ALA A 28 20.13 -5.95 2.92
CA ALA A 28 19.80 -6.12 1.51
C ALA A 28 19.83 -4.78 0.75
N VAL A 29 19.35 -3.71 1.38
CA VAL A 29 19.44 -2.36 0.83
C VAL A 29 20.89 -1.93 0.70
N LEU A 30 21.73 -2.15 1.72
CA LEU A 30 23.14 -1.80 1.70
C LEU A 30 23.90 -2.54 0.58
N ASP A 31 23.70 -3.87 0.45
CA ASP A 31 24.30 -4.67 -0.63
C ASP A 31 23.88 -4.14 -2.02
N ALA A 32 22.60 -3.79 -2.19
CA ALA A 32 22.12 -3.20 -3.43
C ALA A 32 22.81 -1.87 -3.75
N TRP A 33 23.01 -1.01 -2.75
CA TRP A 33 23.72 0.27 -2.91
C TRP A 33 25.21 0.07 -3.23
N GLU A 34 25.89 -0.88 -2.57
CA GLU A 34 27.27 -1.22 -2.87
C GLU A 34 27.46 -1.73 -4.30
N ARG A 35 26.48 -2.46 -4.83
CA ARG A 35 26.50 -2.96 -6.21
C ARG A 35 26.20 -1.87 -7.23
N LEU A 36 25.21 -1.01 -6.97
CA LEU A 36 24.85 0.11 -7.82
C LEU A 36 25.91 1.22 -7.83
N ARG A 37 26.62 1.42 -6.70
CA ARG A 37 27.64 2.46 -6.51
C ARG A 37 27.20 3.83 -7.01
N PRO A 38 26.04 4.37 -6.57
CA PRO A 38 25.62 5.70 -7.01
C PRO A 38 26.59 6.75 -6.50
N ALA A 39 26.81 7.82 -7.26
CA ALA A 39 27.49 9.01 -6.75
C ALA A 39 26.58 9.73 -5.72
N PRO A 40 27.11 10.60 -4.85
CA PRO A 40 26.31 11.24 -3.80
C PRO A 40 25.11 12.05 -4.30
N ASP A 41 25.14 12.51 -5.53
CA ASP A 41 24.12 13.29 -6.22
C ASP A 41 23.29 12.47 -7.23
N THR A 42 23.66 11.18 -7.45
CA THR A 42 22.91 10.29 -8.32
C THR A 42 21.59 9.88 -7.68
N ARG A 43 20.48 10.12 -8.36
CA ARG A 43 19.18 9.62 -7.99
C ARG A 43 19.01 8.19 -8.47
N VAL A 44 18.90 7.25 -7.53
CA VAL A 44 18.55 5.86 -7.84
C VAL A 44 17.07 5.81 -8.18
N GLU A 45 16.77 5.30 -9.35
CA GLU A 45 15.42 5.06 -9.83
C GLU A 45 15.01 3.61 -9.54
N TRP A 46 13.72 3.36 -9.48
CA TRP A 46 13.17 2.02 -9.37
C TRP A 46 12.11 1.78 -10.44
N GLU A 47 12.02 0.53 -10.87
CA GLU A 47 11.00 0.04 -11.79
C GLU A 47 10.35 -1.21 -11.18
N MET A 48 9.03 -1.31 -11.26
CA MET A 48 8.28 -2.45 -10.74
C MET A 48 8.41 -3.65 -11.67
N GLU A 49 8.93 -4.76 -11.17
CA GLU A 49 9.03 -6.02 -11.92
C GLU A 49 7.87 -6.97 -11.64
N ASP A 50 7.45 -7.07 -10.38
CA ASP A 50 6.37 -7.96 -9.96
C ASP A 50 5.58 -7.31 -8.82
N TYR A 51 4.26 -7.23 -8.99
CA TYR A 51 3.34 -6.64 -8.01
C TYR A 51 2.91 -7.63 -6.90
N GLY A 52 3.32 -8.90 -6.98
CA GLY A 52 2.96 -9.92 -6.01
C GLY A 52 1.46 -10.02 -5.76
N GLU A 53 1.06 -9.88 -4.51
CA GLU A 53 -0.36 -9.91 -4.13
C GLU A 53 -1.11 -8.59 -4.34
N PHE A 54 -0.44 -7.54 -4.86
CA PHE A 54 -0.99 -6.19 -5.02
C PHE A 54 -1.05 -5.72 -6.49
N PRO A 55 -1.64 -6.50 -7.42
CA PRO A 55 -1.74 -6.09 -8.82
C PRO A 55 -2.54 -4.80 -9.02
N ILE A 56 -3.32 -4.38 -8.02
CA ILE A 56 -4.08 -3.14 -8.03
C ILE A 56 -3.19 -1.88 -8.07
N LEU A 57 -1.90 -1.98 -7.73
CA LEU A 57 -0.95 -0.88 -7.81
C LEU A 57 -0.63 -0.49 -9.27
N PHE A 58 -0.80 -1.42 -10.22
CA PHE A 58 -0.75 -1.11 -11.65
C PHE A 58 -2.06 -0.41 -12.08
N PRO A 59 -2.04 0.61 -12.95
CA PRO A 59 -0.87 1.15 -13.65
C PRO A 59 -0.19 2.35 -12.95
N SER A 60 -0.62 2.70 -11.74
CA SER A 60 -0.20 3.95 -11.09
C SER A 60 1.25 3.89 -10.58
N LEU A 61 1.71 2.70 -10.19
CA LEU A 61 3.03 2.50 -9.57
C LEU A 61 3.90 1.60 -10.46
N GLN A 62 4.51 2.18 -11.48
CA GLN A 62 5.35 1.45 -12.44
C GLN A 62 6.84 1.69 -12.21
N SER A 63 7.21 2.94 -12.05
CA SER A 63 8.59 3.39 -11.83
C SER A 63 8.61 4.70 -11.07
N GLY A 64 9.73 5.10 -10.56
CA GLY A 64 9.88 6.38 -9.88
C GLY A 64 11.19 6.54 -9.12
N GLU A 65 11.22 7.59 -8.34
CA GLU A 65 12.28 7.91 -7.38
C GLU A 65 11.78 7.69 -5.94
N GLY A 66 12.67 7.85 -4.96
CA GLY A 66 12.26 7.79 -3.56
C GLY A 66 12.09 6.37 -3.03
N PHE A 67 13.04 5.49 -3.30
CA PHE A 67 13.07 4.11 -2.82
C PHE A 67 12.70 3.93 -1.34
N PRO A 68 13.14 4.76 -0.37
CA PRO A 68 12.75 4.59 1.03
C PRO A 68 11.23 4.64 1.26
N ALA A 69 10.53 5.53 0.56
CA ALA A 69 9.07 5.61 0.65
C ALA A 69 8.38 4.38 0.04
N LEU A 70 8.94 3.83 -1.04
CA LEU A 70 8.46 2.60 -1.64
C LEU A 70 8.67 1.39 -0.72
N ASN A 71 9.85 1.29 -0.08
CA ASN A 71 10.10 0.21 0.89
C ASN A 71 9.17 0.30 2.11
N ALA A 72 8.93 1.50 2.62
CA ALA A 72 7.97 1.71 3.72
C ALA A 72 6.53 1.33 3.32
N LEU A 73 6.11 1.63 2.08
CA LEU A 73 4.83 1.13 1.57
C LEU A 73 4.80 -0.40 1.53
N ALA A 74 5.87 -1.04 1.06
CA ALA A 74 5.97 -2.49 1.02
C ALA A 74 5.88 -3.13 2.41
N GLU A 75 6.56 -2.56 3.41
CA GLU A 75 6.47 -2.99 4.82
C GLU A 75 5.03 -2.91 5.34
N ARG A 76 4.36 -1.80 5.06
CA ARG A 76 2.96 -1.63 5.46
C ARG A 76 2.06 -2.65 4.76
N LEU A 77 2.18 -2.83 3.46
CA LEU A 77 1.37 -3.78 2.70
C LEU A 77 1.61 -5.24 3.12
N ALA A 78 2.86 -5.62 3.40
CA ALA A 78 3.20 -6.94 3.91
C ALA A 78 2.61 -7.21 5.31
N SER A 79 2.37 -6.17 6.10
CA SER A 79 1.78 -6.28 7.44
C SER A 79 0.24 -6.40 7.45
N LEU A 80 -0.43 -6.14 6.32
CA LEU A 80 -1.88 -6.19 6.23
C LEU A 80 -2.40 -7.63 6.32
N ASP A 81 -3.42 -7.84 7.15
CA ASP A 81 -4.16 -9.09 7.15
C ASP A 81 -5.06 -9.21 5.89
N SER A 82 -5.67 -10.38 5.70
CA SER A 82 -6.52 -10.68 4.54
C SER A 82 -7.70 -9.69 4.38
N ARG A 83 -8.34 -9.30 5.49
CA ARG A 83 -9.43 -8.33 5.48
C ARG A 83 -8.93 -6.93 5.11
N GLN A 84 -7.82 -6.50 5.70
CA GLN A 84 -7.20 -5.21 5.42
C GLN A 84 -6.70 -5.12 3.97
N ARG A 85 -6.16 -6.21 3.39
CA ARG A 85 -5.79 -6.28 1.96
C ARG A 85 -7.00 -6.08 1.06
N THR A 86 -8.13 -6.73 1.37
CA THR A 86 -9.39 -6.53 0.65
C THR A 86 -9.88 -5.09 0.76
N ALA A 87 -9.82 -4.51 1.96
CA ALA A 87 -10.17 -3.12 2.21
C ALA A 87 -9.27 -2.15 1.43
N PHE A 88 -7.96 -2.37 1.45
CA PHE A 88 -6.99 -1.58 0.68
C PHE A 88 -7.29 -1.64 -0.83
N GLU A 89 -7.54 -2.84 -1.39
CA GLU A 89 -7.94 -2.98 -2.80
C GLU A 89 -9.19 -2.16 -3.11
N GLY A 90 -10.20 -2.20 -2.23
CA GLY A 90 -11.42 -1.42 -2.36
C GLY A 90 -11.17 0.09 -2.35
N LEU A 91 -10.36 0.58 -1.42
CA LEU A 91 -10.00 2.00 -1.32
C LEU A 91 -9.22 2.47 -2.56
N VAL A 92 -8.28 1.67 -3.06
CA VAL A 92 -7.53 1.98 -4.28
C VAL A 92 -8.48 2.06 -5.49
N ARG A 93 -9.47 1.17 -5.62
CA ARG A 93 -10.48 1.23 -6.68
C ARG A 93 -11.32 2.49 -6.61
N LEU A 94 -11.76 2.88 -5.41
CA LEU A 94 -12.51 4.12 -5.20
C LEU A 94 -11.68 5.35 -5.57
N GLU A 95 -10.42 5.39 -5.15
CA GLU A 95 -9.53 6.52 -5.46
C GLU A 95 -9.17 6.58 -6.94
N SER A 96 -8.85 5.44 -7.59
CA SER A 96 -8.58 5.36 -9.03
C SER A 96 -9.75 5.89 -9.87
N SER A 97 -10.99 5.60 -9.47
CA SER A 97 -12.18 6.07 -10.19
C SER A 97 -12.35 7.58 -10.13
N ARG A 98 -11.69 8.26 -9.21
CA ARG A 98 -11.77 9.71 -8.97
C ARG A 98 -10.56 10.46 -9.52
N SER A 99 -9.36 9.93 -9.31
CA SER A 99 -8.10 10.64 -9.52
C SER A 99 -7.30 10.11 -10.72
N GLY A 100 -7.67 8.94 -11.27
CA GLY A 100 -6.89 8.26 -12.32
C GLY A 100 -5.60 7.66 -11.75
N VAL A 101 -4.45 8.26 -12.06
CA VAL A 101 -3.15 7.80 -11.54
C VAL A 101 -2.98 8.21 -10.08
N ILE A 102 -2.65 7.26 -9.24
CA ILE A 102 -2.51 7.45 -7.78
C ILE A 102 -1.02 7.60 -7.45
N PRO A 103 -0.61 8.69 -6.78
CA PRO A 103 0.78 8.86 -6.33
C PRO A 103 1.15 7.92 -5.19
N LEU A 104 2.46 7.61 -5.04
CA LEU A 104 2.98 6.70 -4.02
C LEU A 104 2.51 7.03 -2.60
N HIS A 105 2.56 8.29 -2.19
CA HIS A 105 2.15 8.71 -0.85
C HIS A 105 0.66 8.47 -0.56
N THR A 106 -0.17 8.50 -1.60
CA THR A 106 -1.60 8.20 -1.47
C THR A 106 -1.82 6.72 -1.18
N PHE A 107 -1.06 5.79 -1.79
CA PHE A 107 -1.15 4.37 -1.44
C PHE A 107 -0.81 4.12 0.02
N THR A 108 0.19 4.81 0.56
CA THR A 108 0.53 4.73 1.99
C THR A 108 -0.67 5.17 2.85
N ALA A 109 -1.26 6.33 2.55
CA ALA A 109 -2.43 6.82 3.27
C ALA A 109 -3.64 5.87 3.17
N LEU A 110 -3.89 5.28 2.00
CA LEU A 110 -4.98 4.31 1.82
C LEU A 110 -4.71 3.02 2.59
N SER A 111 -3.46 2.57 2.69
CA SER A 111 -3.11 1.39 3.48
C SER A 111 -3.32 1.58 4.99
N GLU A 112 -3.12 2.79 5.50
CA GLU A 112 -3.42 3.16 6.87
C GLU A 112 -4.93 3.18 7.15
N GLN A 113 -5.73 3.58 6.16
CA GLN A 113 -7.19 3.66 6.27
C GLN A 113 -7.88 2.29 6.11
N ALA A 114 -7.18 1.26 5.65
CA ALA A 114 -7.76 -0.06 5.39
C ALA A 114 -8.41 -0.70 6.64
N GLU A 115 -7.96 -0.39 7.84
CA GLU A 115 -8.54 -0.86 9.10
C GLU A 115 -9.90 -0.21 9.44
N HIS A 116 -10.19 0.97 8.85
CA HIS A 116 -11.43 1.72 9.05
C HIS A 116 -12.51 1.40 8.01
N CYS A 117 -12.33 0.32 7.25
CA CYS A 117 -13.32 -0.11 6.27
C CYS A 117 -14.15 -1.28 6.80
N HIS A 118 -15.43 -1.28 6.43
CA HIS A 118 -16.26 -2.47 6.57
C HIS A 118 -16.10 -3.35 5.34
N VAL A 119 -15.83 -4.65 5.54
CA VAL A 119 -15.67 -5.64 4.46
C VAL A 119 -16.71 -6.72 4.63
N VAL A 120 -17.48 -7.00 3.57
CA VAL A 120 -18.46 -8.08 3.49
C VAL A 120 -17.92 -9.15 2.53
N PRO A 121 -17.23 -10.20 3.04
CA PRO A 121 -16.47 -11.12 2.20
C PRO A 121 -17.35 -11.97 1.28
N GLU A 122 -18.59 -12.24 1.63
CA GLU A 122 -19.51 -13.03 0.81
C GLU A 122 -20.15 -12.23 -0.33
N ALA A 123 -19.98 -10.91 -0.38
CA ALA A 123 -20.64 -10.04 -1.34
C ALA A 123 -19.67 -9.60 -2.46
N THR A 124 -19.67 -10.30 -3.58
CA THR A 124 -18.81 -10.00 -4.74
C THR A 124 -19.54 -9.31 -5.89
N ASP A 125 -20.87 -9.23 -5.81
CA ASP A 125 -21.76 -8.56 -6.76
C ASP A 125 -23.02 -8.01 -6.08
N ASP A 126 -23.85 -7.28 -6.85
CA ASP A 126 -25.09 -6.68 -6.31
C ASP A 126 -26.06 -7.76 -5.78
N ALA A 127 -26.13 -8.93 -6.39
CA ALA A 127 -27.08 -9.97 -5.96
C ALA A 127 -26.66 -10.60 -4.62
N SER A 128 -25.39 -10.94 -4.47
CA SER A 128 -24.85 -11.46 -3.21
C SER A 128 -24.90 -10.41 -2.11
N LEU A 129 -24.61 -9.15 -2.41
CA LEU A 129 -24.73 -8.04 -1.46
C LEU A 129 -26.17 -7.89 -0.96
N GLY A 130 -27.13 -7.86 -1.87
CA GLY A 130 -28.54 -7.73 -1.53
C GLY A 130 -29.03 -8.89 -0.67
N ARG A 131 -28.60 -10.12 -0.97
CA ARG A 131 -28.94 -11.32 -0.18
C ARG A 131 -28.38 -11.25 1.22
N VAL A 132 -27.10 -10.89 1.38
CA VAL A 132 -26.44 -10.76 2.70
C VAL A 132 -27.11 -9.70 3.55
N TYR A 133 -27.38 -8.53 2.98
CA TYR A 133 -28.01 -7.42 3.71
C TYR A 133 -29.47 -7.70 4.09
N ALA A 134 -30.23 -8.34 3.20
CA ALA A 134 -31.59 -8.75 3.49
C ALA A 134 -31.62 -9.84 4.59
N ALA A 135 -30.77 -10.86 4.50
CA ALA A 135 -30.68 -11.94 5.49
C ALA A 135 -30.27 -11.44 6.88
N ASN A 136 -29.41 -10.42 6.94
CA ASN A 136 -28.98 -9.80 8.21
C ASN A 136 -29.94 -8.73 8.74
N GLY A 137 -31.09 -8.50 8.07
CA GLY A 137 -32.09 -7.51 8.48
C GLY A 137 -31.59 -6.06 8.37
N SER A 138 -30.54 -5.84 7.56
CA SER A 138 -29.94 -4.52 7.33
C SER A 138 -30.76 -3.65 6.36
N ILE A 139 -31.75 -4.24 5.67
CA ILE A 139 -32.69 -3.55 4.79
C ILE A 139 -34.06 -3.53 5.48
N PRO A 140 -34.48 -2.38 6.06
CA PRO A 140 -35.70 -2.30 6.87
C PRO A 140 -36.96 -2.76 6.13
N GLU A 141 -37.08 -2.50 4.83
CA GLU A 141 -38.24 -2.81 4.01
C GLU A 141 -38.49 -4.32 3.83
N VAL A 142 -37.47 -5.15 4.06
CA VAL A 142 -37.55 -6.62 3.88
C VAL A 142 -37.20 -7.41 5.15
N LYS A 143 -37.04 -6.73 6.29
CA LYS A 143 -36.59 -7.35 7.52
C LYS A 143 -37.52 -8.45 8.06
N ASP A 144 -38.83 -8.27 7.91
CA ASP A 144 -39.84 -9.17 8.47
C ASP A 144 -40.57 -9.98 7.39
N VAL A 145 -39.93 -10.17 6.24
CA VAL A 145 -40.50 -10.92 5.12
C VAL A 145 -40.47 -12.41 5.43
N PRO A 146 -41.61 -13.16 5.25
CA PRO A 146 -41.63 -14.60 5.43
C PRO A 146 -40.65 -15.31 4.50
N ASP A 147 -40.04 -16.45 4.94
CA ASP A 147 -39.03 -17.20 4.19
C ASP A 147 -39.46 -17.50 2.72
N LYS A 148 -40.75 -17.85 2.53
CA LYS A 148 -41.28 -18.13 1.18
C LYS A 148 -41.26 -16.92 0.24
N VAL A 149 -41.34 -15.72 0.80
CA VAL A 149 -41.31 -14.46 0.05
C VAL A 149 -39.87 -13.99 -0.10
N PHE A 150 -39.01 -14.30 0.88
CA PHE A 150 -37.60 -13.94 0.84
C PHE A 150 -36.91 -14.42 -0.43
N GLU A 151 -37.15 -15.69 -0.83
CA GLU A 151 -36.55 -16.27 -2.05
C GLU A 151 -37.11 -15.67 -3.36
N LEU A 152 -38.17 -14.86 -3.28
CA LEU A 152 -38.76 -14.14 -4.43
C LEU A 152 -38.26 -12.70 -4.55
N LEU A 153 -37.43 -12.24 -3.61
CA LEU A 153 -36.89 -10.89 -3.65
C LEU A 153 -35.89 -10.71 -4.81
N ASP A 154 -35.93 -9.55 -5.41
CA ASP A 154 -34.89 -9.13 -6.37
C ASP A 154 -33.64 -8.65 -5.60
N PHE A 155 -32.78 -9.60 -5.24
CA PHE A 155 -31.54 -9.31 -4.50
C PHE A 155 -30.59 -8.43 -5.30
N GLN A 156 -30.60 -8.48 -6.63
CA GLN A 156 -29.76 -7.61 -7.45
C GLN A 156 -30.21 -6.13 -7.34
N LEU A 157 -31.50 -5.89 -7.34
CA LEU A 157 -32.03 -4.54 -7.13
C LEU A 157 -31.72 -4.03 -5.73
N LEU A 158 -31.92 -4.88 -4.71
CA LEU A 158 -31.65 -4.54 -3.32
C LEU A 158 -30.17 -4.19 -3.11
N GLY A 159 -29.25 -5.04 -3.58
CA GLY A 159 -27.81 -4.79 -3.44
C GLY A 159 -27.33 -3.57 -4.21
N ARG A 160 -27.89 -3.31 -5.40
CA ARG A 160 -27.60 -2.06 -6.13
C ARG A 160 -28.00 -0.82 -5.34
N ARG A 161 -29.18 -0.83 -4.69
CA ARG A 161 -29.62 0.28 -3.82
C ARG A 161 -28.69 0.46 -2.63
N VAL A 162 -28.32 -0.65 -1.94
CA VAL A 162 -27.35 -0.62 -0.83
C VAL A 162 -26.04 0.02 -1.29
N ARG A 163 -25.45 -0.50 -2.37
CA ARG A 163 -24.18 0.01 -2.91
C ARG A 163 -24.24 1.50 -3.28
N GLN A 164 -25.34 1.94 -3.89
CA GLN A 164 -25.54 3.36 -4.23
C GLN A 164 -25.66 4.25 -3.00
N THR A 165 -26.28 3.75 -1.93
CA THR A 165 -26.46 4.49 -0.69
C THR A 165 -25.16 4.57 0.13
N GLU A 166 -24.43 3.48 0.20
CA GLU A 166 -23.20 3.39 1.00
C GLU A 166 -21.94 3.88 0.25
N GLY A 167 -22.00 3.92 -1.08
CA GLY A 167 -20.86 4.34 -1.91
C GLY A 167 -19.68 3.34 -1.91
N GLY A 168 -19.94 2.09 -1.55
CA GLY A 168 -18.91 1.03 -1.53
C GLY A 168 -18.59 0.46 -2.91
N VAL A 169 -17.62 -0.43 -2.95
CA VAL A 169 -17.07 -1.02 -4.17
C VAL A 169 -16.86 -2.52 -4.02
N PHE A 170 -17.06 -3.28 -5.10
CA PHE A 170 -16.71 -4.70 -5.13
C PHE A 170 -15.24 -4.91 -5.45
N THR A 171 -14.64 -5.85 -4.71
CA THR A 171 -13.34 -6.46 -5.00
C THR A 171 -13.55 -7.92 -5.39
N ARG A 172 -12.47 -8.64 -5.68
CA ARG A 172 -12.53 -10.09 -5.90
C ARG A 172 -12.89 -10.87 -4.64
N GLN A 173 -12.65 -10.30 -3.47
CA GLN A 173 -12.76 -10.96 -2.17
C GLN A 173 -13.92 -10.45 -1.32
N GLY A 174 -14.73 -9.51 -1.83
CA GLY A 174 -15.89 -8.99 -1.13
C GLY A 174 -16.23 -7.54 -1.45
N TYR A 175 -17.26 -7.06 -0.80
CA TYR A 175 -17.72 -5.68 -0.88
C TYR A 175 -17.07 -4.84 0.21
N VAL A 176 -16.56 -3.67 -0.15
CA VAL A 176 -15.84 -2.76 0.73
C VAL A 176 -16.58 -1.45 0.85
N VAL A 177 -16.88 -1.05 2.08
CA VAL A 177 -17.47 0.25 2.41
C VAL A 177 -16.50 1.00 3.30
N PRO A 178 -16.04 2.18 2.93
CA PRO A 178 -15.32 3.06 3.84
C PRO A 178 -16.26 3.48 4.97
N ASP A 179 -15.75 3.54 6.20
CA ASP A 179 -16.53 4.13 7.28
C ASP A 179 -16.68 5.65 7.10
N GLY A 180 -17.56 6.29 7.91
CA GLY A 180 -17.83 7.73 7.81
C GLY A 180 -16.61 8.62 8.11
N ASN A 181 -15.50 8.06 8.53
CA ASN A 181 -14.24 8.76 8.79
C ASN A 181 -13.32 8.73 7.57
N TRP A 182 -13.65 7.92 6.55
CA TRP A 182 -12.87 7.90 5.33
C TRP A 182 -12.93 9.27 4.64
N LYS A 183 -11.77 9.87 4.48
CA LYS A 183 -11.60 11.06 3.67
C LYS A 183 -10.88 10.65 2.39
N PRO A 184 -11.44 10.98 1.22
CA PRO A 184 -10.68 10.88 -0.02
C PRO A 184 -9.32 11.54 0.19
N ALA A 185 -8.28 10.98 -0.38
CA ALA A 185 -6.96 11.60 -0.40
C ALA A 185 -7.04 12.90 -1.22
N GLN A 186 -7.60 13.94 -0.64
CA GLN A 186 -7.52 15.27 -1.22
C GLN A 186 -6.09 15.71 -1.03
N GLY A 187 -5.40 15.98 -2.18
CA GLY A 187 -4.09 16.58 -2.27
C GLY A 187 -3.49 17.13 -0.98
N GLN A 188 -3.22 16.27 -0.03
CA GLN A 188 -2.29 16.64 1.01
C GLN A 188 -0.98 16.81 0.25
N GLU A 189 -0.56 18.06 0.14
CA GLU A 189 0.85 18.30 -0.06
C GLU A 189 1.59 17.29 0.82
N PRO A 190 2.55 16.54 0.27
CA PRO A 190 3.25 15.54 1.04
C PRO A 190 3.59 16.21 2.36
N ARG A 191 2.99 15.73 3.48
CA ARG A 191 3.61 15.99 4.78
C ARG A 191 5.03 15.63 4.51
N SER A 192 5.90 16.63 4.50
CA SER A 192 7.32 16.41 4.32
C SER A 192 7.64 15.14 5.07
N ALA A 193 7.95 14.07 4.33
CA ALA A 193 8.40 12.82 4.93
C ALA A 193 9.34 13.29 6.01
N PRO A 194 9.23 12.78 7.27
CA PRO A 194 10.14 13.23 8.31
C PRO A 194 11.48 13.27 7.61
N GLU A 195 12.05 14.46 7.46
CA GLU A 195 13.24 14.68 6.65
C GLU A 195 14.13 13.52 7.00
N ALA A 196 14.33 12.59 6.06
CA ALA A 196 15.24 11.47 6.30
C ALA A 196 16.48 12.18 6.76
N PRO A 197 16.98 11.90 7.99
CA PRO A 197 18.00 12.73 8.57
C PRO A 197 19.09 12.86 7.51
N THR A 198 19.10 14.00 6.83
CA THR A 198 20.03 14.35 5.75
C THR A 198 21.32 14.71 6.48
N GLY A 199 21.92 13.68 7.07
CA GLY A 199 23.16 13.78 7.77
C GLY A 199 23.86 12.42 7.69
N PHE A 200 24.96 12.37 7.03
CA PHE A 200 25.92 11.31 7.23
C PHE A 200 26.77 11.72 8.44
N PHE A 201 26.87 10.85 9.44
CA PHE A 201 27.88 11.02 10.49
C PHE A 201 29.21 10.54 9.93
N ARG A 202 30.18 11.43 9.91
CA ARG A 202 31.55 11.08 9.57
C ARG A 202 32.26 10.70 10.89
N LEU A 203 32.58 9.42 11.04
CA LEU A 203 33.38 8.92 12.16
C LEU A 203 34.86 8.83 11.71
N GLU A 204 35.71 9.56 12.37
CA GLU A 204 37.16 9.43 12.23
C GLU A 204 37.64 8.42 13.27
N LEU A 205 37.98 7.20 12.83
CA LEU A 205 38.57 6.17 13.67
C LEU A 205 40.09 6.33 13.64
N ARG A 206 40.71 6.48 14.81
CA ARG A 206 42.16 6.50 14.95
C ARG A 206 42.64 5.21 15.68
N LEU A 207 43.34 4.39 14.95
CA LEU A 207 44.06 3.23 15.50
C LEU A 207 45.57 3.50 15.37
N GLY A 208 46.19 4.06 16.40
CA GLY A 208 47.59 4.48 16.36
C GLY A 208 47.86 5.58 15.35
N GLU A 209 48.73 5.36 14.35
CA GLU A 209 49.02 6.31 13.28
C GLU A 209 48.09 6.17 12.06
N GLU A 210 47.30 5.10 12.01
CA GLU A 210 46.36 4.88 10.92
C GLU A 210 45.02 5.60 11.18
N ARG A 211 44.50 6.25 10.12
CA ARG A 211 43.18 6.92 10.12
C ARG A 211 42.27 6.22 9.14
N ALA A 212 41.08 5.87 9.59
CA ALA A 212 40.00 5.41 8.73
C ALA A 212 38.79 6.34 8.91
N GLU A 213 38.23 6.80 7.81
CA GLU A 213 36.95 7.52 7.81
C GLU A 213 35.83 6.55 7.50
N LEU A 214 34.83 6.48 8.38
CA LEU A 214 33.59 5.74 8.18
C LEU A 214 32.43 6.72 8.05
N THR A 215 31.70 6.63 6.98
CA THR A 215 30.48 7.43 6.76
C THR A 215 29.27 6.56 7.06
N LEU A 216 28.51 6.87 8.10
CA LEU A 216 27.30 6.15 8.51
C LEU A 216 26.07 6.99 8.20
N PRO A 217 24.99 6.39 7.67
CA PRO A 217 23.72 7.08 7.52
C PRO A 217 23.15 7.46 8.90
N ALA A 218 22.59 8.67 9.00
CA ALA A 218 21.98 9.13 10.23
C ALA A 218 20.75 8.29 10.59
N GLY A 219 20.73 7.72 11.80
CA GLY A 219 19.63 6.91 12.33
C GLY A 219 20.03 5.56 12.93
N GLN A 220 21.31 5.16 12.90
CA GLN A 220 21.77 3.98 13.62
C GLN A 220 22.28 4.38 15.01
N GLU A 221 21.68 3.83 16.07
CA GLU A 221 22.25 3.88 17.41
C GLU A 221 23.51 3.02 17.46
N LEU A 222 24.62 3.64 17.86
CA LEU A 222 25.84 2.90 18.16
C LEU A 222 25.65 2.15 19.47
N VAL A 223 25.59 0.84 19.41
CA VAL A 223 25.67 -0.02 20.60
C VAL A 223 27.17 -0.15 20.93
N GLU A 224 27.59 0.36 22.07
CA GLU A 224 28.94 0.10 22.62
C GLU A 224 29.06 -1.42 22.91
N VAL A 225 30.10 -2.04 22.35
CA VAL A 225 30.53 -3.39 22.67
C VAL A 225 31.67 -3.32 23.66
#